data_48498ac5eb0fa8c08313d119604eb434
#
_entry.id   48498ac5eb0fa8c08313d119604eb434
#
_cell.length_a   1.000
_cell.length_b   1.000
_cell.length_c   1.000
_cell.angle_alpha   90.00
_cell.angle_beta   90.00
_cell.angle_gamma   90.00
#
_symmetry.space_group_name_H-M   'P 1'
#
loop_
_entity.id
_entity.type
_entity.pdbx_description
1 polymer ?
#
loop_
_entity_poly.entity_id
_entity_poly.type
_entity_poly.pdbx_seq_one_letter_code
_entity_poly.pdbx_strand_id
1 'polypeptide(L)'
;MTKLSTQSYKGARDFYPEDKRLQSYIFNTWKKVCERYGYEEYTAPVLEPIELYTSKTSDEIVNEQTYSFTDRGGRTVVMRPEMTPSVSRMVAARRQELPYPLRWYSIPDCWRYERPQRGRNRQFWQLNVDIFGVATVDADLEIISMSDAIMKEFGANESMYQIKVNSRKLINLIMSRYLELDAMQAKRMVQLFDKKDKMAADVF
;
A
#
# COMPACT_ATOMS: atom_id res chain seq x y z
N MET A 1 19.52 38.02 -7.49
CA MET A 1 18.26 37.24 -7.37
C MET A 1 18.55 35.81 -7.80
N THR A 2 18.36 34.84 -6.93
CA THR A 2 18.54 33.43 -7.27
C THR A 2 17.45 33.03 -8.28
N LYS A 3 17.83 32.49 -9.45
CA LYS A 3 16.88 32.08 -10.48
C LYS A 3 16.02 30.96 -9.92
N LEU A 4 14.69 31.10 -9.96
CA LEU A 4 13.76 30.09 -9.50
C LEU A 4 13.91 28.82 -10.38
N SER A 5 14.00 27.65 -9.74
CA SER A 5 14.05 26.38 -10.47
C SER A 5 12.68 26.08 -11.10
N THR A 6 12.67 25.58 -12.33
CA THR A 6 11.48 25.08 -13.02
C THR A 6 11.32 23.55 -12.88
N GLN A 7 12.21 22.90 -12.12
CA GLN A 7 12.15 21.47 -11.89
C GLN A 7 11.17 21.15 -10.76
N SER A 8 10.39 20.08 -10.93
CA SER A 8 9.58 19.53 -9.87
C SER A 8 10.44 19.04 -8.68
N TYR A 9 9.83 18.88 -7.52
CA TYR A 9 10.52 18.34 -6.36
C TYR A 9 11.12 16.96 -6.64
N LYS A 10 12.37 16.73 -6.19
CA LYS A 10 13.09 15.47 -6.42
C LYS A 10 12.28 14.25 -5.95
N GLY A 11 11.96 13.36 -6.88
CA GLY A 11 11.14 12.17 -6.63
C GLY A 11 9.62 12.41 -6.71
N ALA A 12 9.19 13.64 -7.03
CA ALA A 12 7.86 13.95 -7.52
C ALA A 12 7.89 14.20 -9.02
N ARG A 13 6.74 14.17 -9.67
CA ARG A 13 6.60 14.31 -11.11
C ARG A 13 5.43 15.22 -11.45
N ASP A 14 5.64 16.14 -12.39
CA ASP A 14 4.56 16.85 -13.05
C ASP A 14 3.89 15.93 -14.06
N PHE A 15 2.57 16.01 -14.17
CA PHE A 15 1.77 15.31 -15.16
C PHE A 15 1.20 16.33 -16.14
N TYR A 16 1.86 16.52 -17.27
CA TYR A 16 1.31 17.28 -18.36
C TYR A 16 0.08 16.60 -18.97
N PRO A 17 -0.74 17.29 -19.79
CA PRO A 17 -2.01 16.72 -20.26
C PRO A 17 -1.90 15.33 -20.89
N GLU A 18 -0.81 15.05 -21.62
CA GLU A 18 -0.56 13.75 -22.24
C GLU A 18 -0.32 12.65 -21.19
N ASP A 19 0.56 12.93 -20.22
CA ASP A 19 0.84 12.00 -19.11
C ASP A 19 -0.40 11.81 -18.22
N LYS A 20 -1.15 12.91 -18.01
CA LYS A 20 -2.38 12.89 -17.22
C LYS A 20 -3.47 12.04 -17.88
N ARG A 21 -3.57 12.02 -19.21
CA ARG A 21 -4.49 11.12 -19.92
C ARG A 21 -4.18 9.65 -19.63
N LEU A 22 -2.90 9.27 -19.66
CA LEU A 22 -2.48 7.90 -19.33
C LEU A 22 -2.78 7.56 -17.87
N GLN A 23 -2.45 8.46 -16.94
CA GLN A 23 -2.76 8.27 -15.52
C GLN A 23 -4.28 8.12 -15.31
N SER A 24 -5.08 8.96 -15.95
CA SER A 24 -6.54 8.91 -15.86
C SER A 24 -7.11 7.60 -16.44
N TYR A 25 -6.54 7.09 -17.53
CA TYR A 25 -6.91 5.78 -18.07
C TYR A 25 -6.68 4.67 -17.04
N ILE A 26 -5.51 4.66 -16.38
CA ILE A 26 -5.19 3.67 -15.34
C ILE A 26 -6.19 3.78 -14.18
N PHE A 27 -6.42 4.98 -13.67
CA PHE A 27 -7.32 5.19 -12.53
C PHE A 27 -8.76 4.82 -12.85
N ASN A 28 -9.25 5.18 -14.05
CA ASN A 28 -10.60 4.83 -14.49
C ASN A 28 -10.78 3.32 -14.67
N THR A 29 -9.74 2.63 -15.14
CA THR A 29 -9.74 1.16 -15.24
C THR A 29 -9.85 0.52 -13.84
N TRP A 30 -9.08 1.01 -12.86
CA TRP A 30 -9.17 0.56 -11.48
C TRP A 30 -10.56 0.80 -10.88
N LYS A 31 -11.08 2.03 -11.01
CA LYS A 31 -12.42 2.40 -10.53
C LYS A 31 -13.50 1.48 -11.11
N LYS A 32 -13.49 1.31 -12.42
CA LYS A 32 -14.46 0.45 -13.12
C LYS A 32 -14.49 -0.98 -12.56
N VAL A 33 -13.32 -1.56 -12.27
CA VAL A 33 -13.26 -2.91 -11.68
C VAL A 33 -13.74 -2.90 -10.25
N CYS A 34 -13.28 -1.98 -9.40
CA CYS A 34 -13.72 -1.89 -8.01
C CYS A 34 -15.23 -1.74 -7.89
N GLU A 35 -15.83 -0.81 -8.67
CA GLU A 35 -17.27 -0.57 -8.68
C GLU A 35 -18.07 -1.80 -9.17
N ARG A 36 -17.55 -2.54 -10.15
CA ARG A 36 -18.13 -3.81 -10.61
C ARG A 36 -18.18 -4.89 -9.53
N TYR A 37 -17.20 -4.88 -8.60
CA TYR A 37 -17.17 -5.75 -7.42
C TYR A 37 -17.96 -5.19 -6.23
N GLY A 38 -18.64 -4.04 -6.39
CA GLY A 38 -19.46 -3.42 -5.36
C GLY A 38 -18.67 -2.62 -4.32
N TYR A 39 -17.49 -2.16 -4.66
CA TYR A 39 -16.69 -1.29 -3.78
C TYR A 39 -17.06 0.18 -3.98
N GLU A 40 -17.07 0.92 -2.88
CA GLU A 40 -17.34 2.35 -2.83
C GLU A 40 -16.04 3.15 -2.66
N GLU A 41 -15.91 4.26 -3.39
CA GLU A 41 -14.73 5.12 -3.30
C GLU A 41 -14.73 5.93 -2.01
N TYR A 42 -13.62 5.94 -1.29
CA TYR A 42 -13.40 6.82 -0.15
C TYR A 42 -12.13 7.63 -0.29
N THR A 43 -11.99 8.69 0.49
CA THR A 43 -10.76 9.47 0.59
C THR A 43 -10.49 9.87 2.03
N ALA A 44 -9.22 10.16 2.35
CA ALA A 44 -8.78 10.69 3.63
C ALA A 44 -7.78 11.84 3.41
N PRO A 45 -7.54 12.69 4.41
CA PRO A 45 -6.54 13.75 4.31
C PRO A 45 -5.14 13.23 3.96
N VAL A 46 -4.37 14.06 3.24
CA VAL A 46 -2.95 13.75 2.95
C VAL A 46 -2.10 13.85 4.23
N LEU A 47 -2.44 14.80 5.12
CA LEU A 47 -1.77 15.02 6.39
C LEU A 47 -2.52 14.29 7.50
N GLU A 48 -1.78 13.52 8.28
CA GLU A 48 -2.28 12.80 9.44
C GLU A 48 -1.34 13.00 10.64
N PRO A 49 -1.83 12.84 11.88
CA PRO A 49 -0.97 12.81 13.05
C PRO A 49 0.04 11.65 12.97
N ILE A 50 1.29 11.89 13.41
CA ILE A 50 2.34 10.86 13.35
C ILE A 50 1.98 9.62 14.15
N GLU A 51 1.25 9.78 15.25
CA GLU A 51 0.82 8.71 16.15
C GLU A 51 -0.01 7.63 15.43
N LEU A 52 -0.72 8.02 14.37
CA LEU A 52 -1.50 7.07 13.57
C LEU A 52 -0.62 6.01 12.92
N TYR A 53 0.60 6.35 12.57
CA TYR A 53 1.54 5.45 11.88
C TYR A 53 2.48 4.73 12.85
N THR A 54 2.92 5.38 13.93
CA THR A 54 3.86 4.77 14.91
C THR A 54 3.31 3.51 15.57
N SER A 55 1.99 3.36 15.65
CA SER A 55 1.34 2.21 16.29
C SER A 55 1.13 1.00 15.37
N LYS A 56 1.19 1.17 14.04
CA LYS A 56 0.73 0.16 13.07
C LYS A 56 1.69 -0.09 11.91
N THR A 57 2.51 0.90 11.56
CA THR A 57 3.43 0.86 10.44
C THR A 57 4.80 0.36 10.90
N SER A 58 5.59 -0.24 10.00
CA SER A 58 6.94 -0.70 10.36
C SER A 58 7.84 0.47 10.80
N ASP A 59 8.70 0.22 11.77
CA ASP A 59 9.64 1.21 12.30
C ASP A 59 10.49 1.86 11.20
N GLU A 60 10.86 1.11 10.17
CA GLU A 60 11.60 1.60 9.01
C GLU A 60 10.82 2.70 8.26
N ILE A 61 9.53 2.46 7.98
CA ILE A 61 8.71 3.45 7.27
C ILE A 61 8.52 4.69 8.12
N VAL A 62 8.23 4.53 9.41
CA VAL A 62 7.94 5.65 10.31
C VAL A 62 9.18 6.52 10.54
N ASN A 63 10.33 5.89 10.85
CA ASN A 63 11.53 6.62 11.27
C ASN A 63 12.39 7.12 10.10
N GLU A 64 12.38 6.41 8.95
CA GLU A 64 13.30 6.68 7.86
C GLU A 64 12.62 7.20 6.59
N GLN A 65 11.33 6.88 6.37
CA GLN A 65 10.68 7.12 5.10
C GLN A 65 9.53 8.11 5.15
N THR A 66 9.15 8.64 6.31
CA THR A 66 8.06 9.62 6.38
C THR A 66 8.55 11.04 6.11
N TYR A 67 7.67 11.83 5.46
CA TYR A 67 7.76 13.28 5.46
C TYR A 67 7.00 13.80 6.66
N SER A 68 7.71 14.16 7.72
CA SER A 68 7.12 14.71 8.95
C SER A 68 7.58 16.13 9.22
N PHE A 69 6.71 16.93 9.83
CA PHE A 69 7.02 18.29 10.26
C PHE A 69 6.09 18.70 11.40
N THR A 70 6.49 19.72 12.16
CA THR A 70 5.64 20.32 13.18
C THR A 70 4.79 21.42 12.55
N ASP A 71 3.48 21.35 12.70
CA ASP A 71 2.56 22.37 12.24
C ASP A 71 2.60 23.62 13.16
N ARG A 72 1.92 24.72 12.77
CA ARG A 72 1.87 25.95 13.56
C ARG A 72 1.21 25.79 14.92
N GLY A 73 0.44 24.73 15.11
CA GLY A 73 -0.20 24.37 16.39
C GLY A 73 0.67 23.51 17.29
N GLY A 74 1.93 23.24 16.91
CA GLY A 74 2.87 22.42 17.68
C GLY A 74 2.65 20.91 17.54
N ARG A 75 1.83 20.45 16.58
CA ARG A 75 1.54 19.02 16.37
C ARG A 75 2.50 18.44 15.33
N THR A 76 3.05 17.27 15.58
CA THR A 76 3.83 16.54 14.59
C THR A 76 2.88 15.83 13.63
N VAL A 77 2.95 16.20 12.36
CA VAL A 77 2.14 15.64 11.28
C VAL A 77 3.01 15.01 10.22
N VAL A 78 2.45 14.05 9.48
CA VAL A 78 3.14 13.35 8.40
C VAL A 78 2.31 13.43 7.11
N MET A 79 2.98 13.47 5.97
CA MET A 79 2.35 13.14 4.69
C MET A 79 2.18 11.63 4.65
N ARG A 80 0.96 11.16 4.41
CA ARG A 80 0.64 9.71 4.46
C ARG A 80 1.59 8.87 3.60
N PRO A 81 2.32 7.91 4.19
CA PRO A 81 3.16 6.97 3.45
C PRO A 81 2.38 5.77 2.89
N GLU A 82 1.17 5.54 3.41
CA GLU A 82 0.22 4.49 3.06
C GLU A 82 -1.19 4.85 3.51
N MET A 83 -2.20 4.10 3.06
CA MET A 83 -3.61 4.42 3.32
C MET A 83 -4.24 3.60 4.45
N THR A 84 -3.73 2.41 4.71
CA THR A 84 -4.33 1.46 5.66
C THR A 84 -4.57 2.04 7.07
N PRO A 85 -3.64 2.80 7.69
CA PRO A 85 -3.91 3.44 8.97
C PRO A 85 -5.03 4.48 8.91
N SER A 86 -5.10 5.28 7.85
CA SER A 86 -6.14 6.29 7.66
C SER A 86 -7.53 5.68 7.54
N VAL A 87 -7.70 4.65 6.70
CA VAL A 87 -9.01 3.98 6.58
C VAL A 87 -9.38 3.25 7.88
N SER A 88 -8.42 2.65 8.57
CA SER A 88 -8.67 2.02 9.87
C SER A 88 -9.18 3.02 10.91
N ARG A 89 -8.60 4.24 10.95
CA ARG A 89 -9.08 5.34 11.79
C ARG A 89 -10.51 5.76 11.43
N MET A 90 -10.80 5.90 10.12
CA MET A 90 -12.14 6.27 9.64
C MET A 90 -13.19 5.24 10.04
N VAL A 91 -12.91 3.96 9.86
CA VAL A 91 -13.81 2.86 10.24
C VAL A 91 -13.98 2.82 11.76
N ALA A 92 -12.89 2.96 12.53
CA ALA A 92 -12.95 2.98 13.98
C ALA A 92 -13.82 4.14 14.52
N ALA A 93 -13.72 5.32 13.92
CA ALA A 93 -14.48 6.52 14.34
C ALA A 93 -16.00 6.35 14.19
N ARG A 94 -16.45 5.54 13.23
CA ARG A 94 -17.89 5.33 12.95
C ARG A 94 -18.31 3.86 13.02
N ARG A 95 -17.57 3.05 13.76
CA ARG A 95 -17.68 1.59 13.78
C ARG A 95 -19.11 1.07 13.98
N GLN A 96 -19.90 1.75 14.82
CA GLN A 96 -21.26 1.33 15.15
C GLN A 96 -22.32 1.79 14.14
N GLU A 97 -21.97 2.73 13.26
CA GLU A 97 -22.87 3.33 12.27
C GLU A 97 -22.73 2.72 10.89
N LEU A 98 -21.61 2.05 10.63
CA LEU A 98 -21.27 1.55 9.31
C LEU A 98 -21.95 0.20 9.02
N PRO A 99 -22.55 0.02 7.82
CA PRO A 99 -23.21 -1.23 7.43
C PRO A 99 -22.18 -2.26 6.96
N TYR A 100 -21.78 -3.16 7.84
CA TYR A 100 -20.85 -4.24 7.48
C TYR A 100 -21.53 -5.35 6.65
N PRO A 101 -20.79 -6.02 5.72
CA PRO A 101 -19.36 -5.83 5.42
C PRO A 101 -19.11 -4.57 4.58
N LEU A 102 -18.01 -3.85 4.90
CA LEU A 102 -17.60 -2.71 4.08
C LEU A 102 -16.71 -3.19 2.95
N ARG A 103 -16.94 -2.67 1.76
CA ARG A 103 -16.11 -2.81 0.58
C ARG A 103 -15.73 -1.41 0.09
N TRP A 104 -14.53 -0.98 0.42
CA TRP A 104 -14.08 0.37 0.14
C TRP A 104 -12.79 0.36 -0.68
N TYR A 105 -12.65 1.32 -1.58
CA TYR A 105 -11.40 1.54 -2.31
C TYR A 105 -11.03 3.02 -2.35
N SER A 106 -9.74 3.29 -2.52
CA SER A 106 -9.23 4.64 -2.82
C SER A 106 -8.00 4.57 -3.71
N ILE A 107 -7.69 5.71 -4.38
CA ILE A 107 -6.49 5.86 -5.21
C ILE A 107 -5.70 7.05 -4.67
N PRO A 108 -5.15 6.94 -3.45
CA PRO A 108 -4.39 8.01 -2.84
C PRO A 108 -3.04 8.21 -3.52
N ASP A 109 -2.56 9.47 -3.51
CA ASP A 109 -1.14 9.73 -3.59
C ASP A 109 -0.52 9.50 -2.21
N CYS A 110 0.59 8.79 -2.19
CA CYS A 110 1.38 8.50 -0.99
C CYS A 110 2.78 9.08 -1.13
N TRP A 111 3.42 9.36 0.01
CA TRP A 111 4.72 10.01 0.06
C TRP A 111 5.69 9.25 0.95
N ARG A 112 6.84 8.83 0.36
CA ARG A 112 7.93 8.17 1.11
C ARG A 112 9.26 8.80 0.78
N TYR A 113 10.03 9.15 1.79
CA TYR A 113 11.37 9.70 1.64
C TYR A 113 12.37 8.59 1.29
N GLU A 114 12.24 8.08 0.08
CA GLU A 114 13.11 7.04 -0.45
C GLU A 114 14.10 7.61 -1.47
N ARG A 115 15.16 6.86 -1.76
CA ARG A 115 16.07 7.20 -2.85
C ARG A 115 15.34 6.98 -4.18
N PRO A 116 15.08 8.04 -4.96
CA PRO A 116 14.38 7.90 -6.24
C PRO A 116 15.19 7.04 -7.21
N GLN A 117 14.51 6.13 -7.88
CA GLN A 117 15.07 5.29 -8.93
C GLN A 117 13.97 4.91 -9.92
N ARG A 118 14.32 4.24 -11.03
CA ARG A 118 13.34 3.79 -12.02
C ARG A 118 12.25 2.95 -11.35
N GLY A 119 10.98 3.34 -11.50
CA GLY A 119 9.83 2.67 -10.90
C GLY A 119 9.61 2.95 -9.40
N ARG A 120 10.43 3.81 -8.77
CA ARG A 120 10.27 4.17 -7.36
C ARG A 120 10.44 5.67 -7.17
N ASN A 121 9.33 6.36 -6.99
CA ASN A 121 9.25 7.80 -6.72
C ASN A 121 8.96 8.06 -5.25
N ARG A 122 9.19 9.30 -4.81
CA ARG A 122 8.80 9.77 -3.47
C ARG A 122 7.31 10.04 -3.37
N GLN A 123 6.71 10.53 -4.47
CA GLN A 123 5.27 10.61 -4.64
C GLN A 123 4.83 9.50 -5.59
N PHE A 124 3.86 8.70 -5.16
CA PHE A 124 3.31 7.62 -5.96
C PHE A 124 1.84 7.41 -5.65
N TRP A 125 1.11 6.83 -6.59
CA TRP A 125 -0.28 6.44 -6.41
C TRP A 125 -0.39 4.93 -6.29
N GLN A 126 -1.33 4.48 -5.50
CA GLN A 126 -1.65 3.06 -5.37
C GLN A 126 -3.17 2.88 -5.36
N LEU A 127 -3.66 1.78 -5.90
CA LEU A 127 -5.01 1.34 -5.64
C LEU A 127 -5.02 0.65 -4.28
N ASN A 128 -5.78 1.19 -3.34
CA ASN A 128 -6.01 0.61 -2.02
C ASN A 128 -7.42 0.06 -1.99
N VAL A 129 -7.57 -1.21 -1.61
CA VAL A 129 -8.86 -1.91 -1.55
C VAL A 129 -8.96 -2.60 -0.21
N ASP A 130 -10.04 -2.35 0.52
CA ASP A 130 -10.23 -2.83 1.88
C ASP A 130 -11.60 -3.50 2.04
N ILE A 131 -11.62 -4.66 2.73
CA ILE A 131 -12.82 -5.35 3.19
C ILE A 131 -12.81 -5.37 4.71
N PHE A 132 -13.87 -4.85 5.33
CA PHE A 132 -14.04 -4.92 6.78
C PHE A 132 -15.28 -5.73 7.14
N GLY A 133 -15.17 -6.54 8.19
CA GLY A 133 -16.28 -7.33 8.71
C GLY A 133 -16.42 -8.73 8.11
N VAL A 134 -15.47 -9.19 7.30
CA VAL A 134 -15.40 -10.57 6.78
C VAL A 134 -14.13 -11.23 7.31
N ALA A 135 -14.29 -12.30 8.08
CA ALA A 135 -13.18 -13.04 8.71
C ALA A 135 -12.84 -14.36 7.98
N THR A 136 -13.57 -14.69 6.94
CA THR A 136 -13.39 -15.94 6.17
C THR A 136 -12.41 -15.75 5.02
N VAL A 137 -11.94 -16.85 4.45
CA VAL A 137 -11.06 -16.86 3.27
C VAL A 137 -11.74 -16.27 2.03
N ASP A 138 -13.05 -16.09 2.05
CA ASP A 138 -13.78 -15.48 0.92
C ASP A 138 -13.33 -14.05 0.63
N ALA A 139 -12.95 -13.27 1.67
CA ALA A 139 -12.38 -11.95 1.49
C ALA A 139 -11.03 -12.01 0.74
N ASP A 140 -10.16 -12.96 1.08
CA ASP A 140 -8.89 -13.16 0.40
C ASP A 140 -9.11 -13.56 -1.08
N LEU A 141 -10.05 -14.48 -1.33
CA LEU A 141 -10.41 -14.91 -2.68
C LEU A 141 -11.00 -13.77 -3.52
N GLU A 142 -11.84 -12.92 -2.92
CA GLU A 142 -12.41 -11.76 -3.60
C GLU A 142 -11.32 -10.78 -4.05
N ILE A 143 -10.36 -10.45 -3.17
CA ILE A 143 -9.23 -9.55 -3.49
C ILE A 143 -8.32 -10.16 -4.56
N ILE A 144 -8.02 -11.46 -4.50
CA ILE A 144 -7.21 -12.14 -5.51
C ILE A 144 -7.93 -12.12 -6.87
N SER A 145 -9.24 -12.44 -6.88
CA SER A 145 -10.06 -12.42 -8.10
C SER A 145 -10.16 -11.02 -8.71
N MET A 146 -10.29 -9.98 -7.86
CA MET A 146 -10.29 -8.59 -8.30
C MET A 146 -8.94 -8.20 -8.91
N SER A 147 -7.83 -8.65 -8.33
CA SER A 147 -6.49 -8.38 -8.86
C SER A 147 -6.32 -8.98 -10.27
N ASP A 148 -6.81 -10.20 -10.49
CA ASP A 148 -6.87 -10.84 -11.80
C ASP A 148 -7.76 -10.07 -12.78
N ALA A 149 -8.95 -9.65 -12.33
CA ALA A 149 -9.88 -8.88 -13.14
C ALA A 149 -9.31 -7.51 -13.57
N ILE A 150 -8.51 -6.86 -12.72
CA ILE A 150 -7.82 -5.61 -13.06
C ILE A 150 -6.81 -5.85 -14.20
N MET A 151 -6.01 -6.90 -14.11
CA MET A 151 -5.05 -7.23 -15.17
C MET A 151 -5.75 -7.53 -16.50
N LYS A 152 -6.84 -8.29 -16.46
CA LYS A 152 -7.67 -8.60 -17.64
C LYS A 152 -8.35 -7.34 -18.23
N GLU A 153 -8.78 -6.41 -17.37
CA GLU A 153 -9.38 -5.15 -17.83
C GLU A 153 -8.36 -4.26 -18.58
N PHE A 154 -7.07 -4.35 -18.24
CA PHE A 154 -5.98 -3.75 -19.02
C PHE A 154 -5.64 -4.51 -20.31
N GLY A 155 -6.33 -5.61 -20.61
CA GLY A 155 -6.08 -6.44 -21.79
C GLY A 155 -4.97 -7.48 -21.62
N ALA A 156 -4.50 -7.71 -20.38
CA ALA A 156 -3.50 -8.74 -20.14
C ALA A 156 -4.12 -10.14 -20.23
N ASN A 157 -3.40 -11.07 -20.86
CA ASN A 157 -3.71 -12.48 -20.87
C ASN A 157 -2.87 -13.25 -19.83
N GLU A 158 -3.20 -14.51 -19.60
CA GLU A 158 -2.61 -15.34 -18.55
C GLU A 158 -1.08 -15.55 -18.70
N SER A 159 -0.52 -15.33 -19.89
CA SER A 159 0.93 -15.43 -20.12
C SER A 159 1.70 -14.16 -19.74
N MET A 160 1.02 -13.05 -19.50
CA MET A 160 1.65 -11.74 -19.27
C MET A 160 1.88 -11.43 -17.78
N TYR A 161 1.22 -12.15 -16.85
CA TYR A 161 1.36 -11.91 -15.43
C TYR A 161 1.18 -13.18 -14.61
N GLN A 162 1.62 -13.12 -13.36
CA GLN A 162 1.44 -14.18 -12.38
C GLN A 162 1.07 -13.56 -11.04
N ILE A 163 -0.01 -14.05 -10.43
CA ILE A 163 -0.39 -13.69 -9.06
C ILE A 163 0.27 -14.69 -8.10
N LYS A 164 1.18 -14.21 -7.26
CA LYS A 164 1.84 -15.02 -6.23
C LYS A 164 1.13 -14.80 -4.91
N VAL A 165 0.64 -15.88 -4.32
CA VAL A 165 -0.07 -15.87 -3.03
C VAL A 165 0.77 -16.54 -1.97
N ASN A 166 0.78 -15.95 -0.78
CA ASN A 166 1.47 -16.50 0.39
C ASN A 166 0.54 -16.49 1.60
N SER A 167 0.67 -17.49 2.46
CA SER A 167 -0.08 -17.58 3.71
C SER A 167 0.86 -17.53 4.91
N ARG A 168 0.78 -16.45 5.69
CA ARG A 168 1.53 -16.31 6.94
C ARG A 168 1.23 -17.42 7.95
N LYS A 169 -0.03 -17.89 7.98
CA LYS A 169 -0.44 -19.01 8.84
C LYS A 169 0.31 -20.28 8.46
N LEU A 170 0.40 -20.57 7.16
CA LEU A 170 1.13 -21.74 6.65
C LEU A 170 2.63 -21.63 6.94
N ILE A 171 3.22 -20.49 6.64
CA ILE A 171 4.65 -20.25 6.93
C ILE A 171 4.94 -20.40 8.42
N ASN A 172 4.15 -19.79 9.29
CA ASN A 172 4.34 -19.91 10.73
C ASN A 172 4.19 -21.36 11.20
N LEU A 173 3.25 -22.11 10.64
CA LEU A 173 3.10 -23.53 10.94
C LEU A 173 4.34 -24.35 10.54
N ILE A 174 4.87 -24.11 9.34
CA ILE A 174 6.08 -24.77 8.85
C ILE A 174 7.26 -24.42 9.77
N MET A 175 7.46 -23.14 10.08
CA MET A 175 8.57 -22.68 10.91
C MET A 175 8.52 -23.26 12.32
N SER A 176 7.34 -23.24 12.98
CA SER A 176 7.21 -23.63 14.38
C SER A 176 7.02 -25.13 14.58
N ARG A 177 6.29 -25.81 13.68
CA ARG A 177 5.96 -27.24 13.87
C ARG A 177 6.77 -28.20 13.04
N TYR A 178 7.17 -27.81 11.83
CA TYR A 178 7.94 -28.68 10.95
C TYR A 178 9.44 -28.49 11.10
N LEU A 179 9.89 -27.23 11.21
CA LEU A 179 11.31 -26.87 11.42
C LEU A 179 11.67 -26.66 12.89
N GLU A 180 10.68 -26.73 13.80
CA GLU A 180 10.85 -26.56 15.26
C GLU A 180 11.63 -25.31 15.68
N LEU A 181 11.52 -24.22 14.87
CA LEU A 181 12.19 -22.97 15.15
C LEU A 181 11.48 -22.22 16.29
N ASP A 182 12.27 -21.61 17.17
CA ASP A 182 11.75 -20.66 18.14
C ASP A 182 11.26 -19.36 17.47
N ALA A 183 10.58 -18.51 18.22
CA ALA A 183 9.98 -17.28 17.70
C ALA A 183 11.02 -16.32 17.09
N MET A 184 12.24 -16.27 17.66
CA MET A 184 13.30 -15.40 17.17
C MET A 184 13.89 -15.95 15.86
N GLN A 185 14.15 -17.23 15.81
CA GLN A 185 14.63 -17.94 14.61
C GLN A 185 13.62 -17.86 13.48
N ALA A 186 12.33 -18.10 13.77
CA ALA A 186 11.26 -17.98 12.79
C ALA A 186 11.15 -16.56 12.20
N LYS A 187 11.21 -15.52 13.05
CA LYS A 187 11.23 -14.12 12.61
C LYS A 187 12.44 -13.83 11.71
N ARG A 188 13.61 -14.29 12.09
CA ARG A 188 14.85 -14.10 11.31
C ARG A 188 14.79 -14.82 9.96
N MET A 189 14.23 -16.03 9.93
CA MET A 189 14.04 -16.77 8.69
C MET A 189 13.11 -16.07 7.73
N VAL A 190 11.97 -15.55 8.20
CA VAL A 190 11.04 -14.76 7.37
C VAL A 190 11.73 -13.52 6.79
N GLN A 191 12.55 -12.81 7.59
CA GLN A 191 13.32 -11.66 7.11
C GLN A 191 14.36 -12.03 6.05
N LEU A 192 14.95 -13.22 6.14
CA LEU A 192 15.86 -13.73 5.10
C LEU A 192 15.09 -14.04 3.80
N PHE A 193 13.92 -14.69 3.89
CA PHE A 193 13.10 -14.94 2.71
C PHE A 193 12.69 -13.66 1.99
N ASP A 194 12.37 -12.59 2.71
CA ASP A 194 12.05 -11.29 2.11
C ASP A 194 13.24 -10.67 1.35
N LYS A 195 14.46 -11.11 1.67
CA LYS A 195 15.70 -10.64 1.02
C LYS A 195 16.21 -11.59 -0.07
N LYS A 196 15.68 -12.81 -0.17
CA LYS A 196 16.18 -13.86 -1.05
C LYS A 196 16.39 -13.39 -2.49
N ASP A 197 15.39 -12.74 -3.08
CA ASP A 197 15.47 -12.26 -4.47
C ASP A 197 16.35 -11.01 -4.63
N LYS A 198 16.87 -10.45 -3.54
CA LYS A 198 17.73 -9.25 -3.50
C LYS A 198 19.18 -9.57 -3.14
N MET A 199 19.48 -10.81 -2.80
CA MET A 199 20.80 -11.28 -2.39
C MET A 199 21.35 -12.24 -3.42
N ALA A 200 22.66 -12.28 -3.57
CA ALA A 200 23.33 -13.32 -4.36
C ALA A 200 23.18 -14.69 -3.65
N ALA A 201 23.07 -15.76 -4.42
CA ALA A 201 22.78 -17.10 -3.88
C ALA A 201 23.83 -17.63 -2.90
N ASP A 202 25.06 -17.15 -2.99
CA ASP A 202 26.19 -17.47 -2.10
C ASP A 202 26.19 -16.68 -0.79
N VAL A 203 25.34 -15.65 -0.69
CA VAL A 203 25.17 -14.80 0.51
C VAL A 203 23.88 -15.15 1.26
N PHE A 204 22.94 -15.84 0.61
CA PHE A 204 21.68 -16.31 1.21
C PHE A 204 21.90 -17.60 1.98
#